data_f94d4f983b0dcfaf9a1ef7be22af758f
#
_entry.id   f94d4f983b0dcfaf9a1ef7be22af758f
#
_cell.length_a   1.000
_cell.length_b   1.000
_cell.length_c   1.000
_cell.angle_alpha   90.00
_cell.angle_beta   90.00
_cell.angle_gamma   90.00
#
_symmetry.space_group_name_H-M   'P 1'
#
loop_
_entity.id
_entity.type
_entity.pdbx_description
1 polymer ?
#
loop_
_entity_poly.entity_id
_entity_poly.type
_entity_poly.pdbx_seq_one_letter_code
_entity_poly.pdbx_strand_id
1 'polypeptide(L)'
;MKTILMRKFKLIIILLTMTSIFTSCRSQPPETVAFVDLEKYSGLWYEIAAFPTRFEKGCSNTTAEYQLSPKGYVIVINRCTRETKRTEIKGKAFIIPNSGNARLKVQFFWPFRGNYWIFELADDYSWAVVGSPKRDYLWILARSPELDEHLYNEITGRIAGKGFDISLLQKTYHD
;
A
#
# COMPACT_ATOMS: atom_id res chain seq x y z
N MET A 1 -40.18 39.03 34.04
CA MET A 1 -39.21 38.01 34.48
C MET A 1 -39.24 36.70 33.66
N LYS A 2 -40.42 36.20 33.23
CA LYS A 2 -40.54 34.96 32.43
C LYS A 2 -39.94 35.06 30.99
N THR A 3 -40.02 36.24 30.33
CA THR A 3 -39.58 36.41 28.94
C THR A 3 -38.05 36.40 28.77
N ILE A 4 -37.30 36.86 29.77
CA ILE A 4 -35.82 36.91 29.75
C ILE A 4 -35.25 35.49 29.98
N LEU A 5 -35.95 34.69 30.80
CA LEU A 5 -35.53 33.32 31.07
C LEU A 5 -35.69 32.40 29.83
N MET A 6 -36.79 32.60 29.07
CA MET A 6 -37.02 31.84 27.82
C MET A 6 -36.02 32.20 26.69
N ARG A 7 -35.59 33.48 26.61
CA ARG A 7 -34.57 33.91 25.63
C ARG A 7 -33.20 33.29 25.92
N LYS A 8 -32.80 33.22 27.19
CA LYS A 8 -31.53 32.55 27.61
C LYS A 8 -31.59 31.06 27.35
N PHE A 9 -32.73 30.39 27.55
CA PHE A 9 -32.89 28.95 27.27
C PHE A 9 -32.83 28.64 25.76
N LYS A 10 -33.41 29.48 24.91
CA LYS A 10 -33.30 29.35 23.44
C LYS A 10 -31.86 29.57 22.93
N LEU A 11 -31.10 30.49 23.50
CA LEU A 11 -29.70 30.72 23.17
C LEU A 11 -28.79 29.53 23.58
N ILE A 12 -29.05 28.90 24.73
CA ILE A 12 -28.29 27.73 25.19
C ILE A 12 -28.58 26.53 24.30
N ILE A 13 -29.81 26.31 23.84
CA ILE A 13 -30.14 25.22 22.91
C ILE A 13 -29.48 25.44 21.55
N ILE A 14 -29.41 26.66 21.02
CA ILE A 14 -28.74 26.97 19.76
C ILE A 14 -27.20 26.77 19.88
N LEU A 15 -26.63 27.08 21.04
CA LEU A 15 -25.17 26.84 21.28
C LEU A 15 -24.82 25.34 21.40
N LEU A 16 -25.74 24.51 21.93
CA LEU A 16 -25.53 23.08 22.07
C LEU A 16 -25.66 22.32 20.73
N THR A 17 -26.42 22.86 19.77
CA THR A 17 -26.60 22.23 18.46
C THR A 17 -25.45 22.52 17.47
N MET A 18 -24.58 23.48 17.76
CA MET A 18 -23.46 23.87 16.90
C MET A 18 -22.16 23.07 17.17
N THR A 19 -22.12 22.22 18.19
CA THR A 19 -20.93 21.44 18.55
C THR A 19 -20.84 20.06 17.91
N SER A 20 -21.75 19.71 16.99
CA SER A 20 -21.84 18.32 16.46
C SER A 20 -21.38 18.13 15.01
N ILE A 21 -20.61 19.03 14.40
CA ILE A 21 -20.16 18.90 13.00
C ILE A 21 -18.64 19.02 12.89
N PHE A 22 -17.89 18.46 13.84
CA PHE A 22 -16.52 18.04 13.56
C PHE A 22 -16.47 16.52 13.45
N THR A 23 -17.22 15.98 12.49
CA THR A 23 -16.92 14.62 12.00
C THR A 23 -15.57 14.74 11.31
N SER A 24 -14.50 14.42 12.03
CA SER A 24 -13.18 14.26 11.48
C SER A 24 -13.30 13.27 10.33
N CYS A 25 -13.25 13.77 9.09
CA CYS A 25 -13.22 12.95 7.89
C CYS A 25 -11.85 12.23 7.84
N ARG A 26 -11.66 11.29 8.76
CA ARG A 26 -10.51 10.40 8.76
C ARG A 26 -10.73 9.49 7.55
N SER A 27 -10.04 9.77 6.45
CA SER A 27 -10.14 8.93 5.27
C SER A 27 -9.88 7.47 5.67
N GLN A 28 -10.86 6.61 5.42
CA GLN A 28 -10.73 5.18 5.69
C GLN A 28 -9.51 4.63 4.93
N PRO A 29 -8.75 3.70 5.52
CA PRO A 29 -7.69 3.03 4.80
C PRO A 29 -8.29 2.31 3.58
N PRO A 30 -7.56 2.24 2.45
CA PRO A 30 -8.07 1.56 1.26
C PRO A 30 -8.26 0.07 1.55
N GLU A 31 -9.28 -0.51 0.92
CA GLU A 31 -9.57 -1.93 1.03
C GLU A 31 -8.48 -2.76 0.34
N THR A 32 -8.15 -3.89 0.95
CA THR A 32 -7.25 -4.91 0.39
C THR A 32 -8.06 -5.98 -0.31
N VAL A 33 -7.40 -6.83 -1.11
CA VAL A 33 -8.01 -8.09 -1.57
C VAL A 33 -8.44 -8.93 -0.36
N ALA A 34 -9.46 -9.77 -0.54
CA ALA A 34 -10.04 -10.56 0.53
C ALA A 34 -9.10 -11.67 1.04
N PHE A 35 -8.35 -12.29 0.10
CA PHE A 35 -7.46 -13.41 0.41
C PHE A 35 -6.27 -13.45 -0.56
N VAL A 36 -5.12 -13.91 -0.06
CA VAL A 36 -3.91 -14.18 -0.83
C VAL A 36 -3.40 -15.56 -0.50
N ASP A 37 -3.30 -16.41 -1.52
CA ASP A 37 -2.56 -17.66 -1.45
C ASP A 37 -1.06 -17.34 -1.50
N LEU A 38 -0.38 -17.53 -0.38
CA LEU A 38 1.02 -17.17 -0.26
C LEU A 38 1.95 -18.08 -1.07
N GLU A 39 1.55 -19.30 -1.37
CA GLU A 39 2.33 -20.19 -2.24
C GLU A 39 2.33 -19.65 -3.67
N LYS A 40 1.17 -19.29 -4.21
CA LYS A 40 1.04 -18.66 -5.53
C LYS A 40 1.71 -17.28 -5.57
N TYR A 41 1.64 -16.52 -4.46
CA TYR A 41 2.26 -15.20 -4.36
C TYR A 41 3.79 -15.27 -4.25
N SER A 42 4.35 -16.39 -3.80
CA SER A 42 5.80 -16.61 -3.67
C SER A 42 6.52 -16.56 -5.02
N GLY A 43 7.84 -16.40 -4.97
CA GLY A 43 8.71 -16.31 -6.15
C GLY A 43 9.03 -14.87 -6.54
N LEU A 44 9.47 -14.69 -7.77
CA LEU A 44 9.98 -13.42 -8.31
C LEU A 44 8.86 -12.52 -8.83
N TRP A 45 8.99 -11.23 -8.52
CA TRP A 45 8.17 -10.14 -9.04
C TRP A 45 9.07 -9.02 -9.55
N TYR A 46 8.72 -8.43 -10.68
CA TYR A 46 9.33 -7.23 -11.24
C TYR A 46 8.53 -6.01 -10.81
N GLU A 47 9.20 -4.96 -10.40
CA GLU A 47 8.58 -3.66 -10.13
C GLU A 47 8.32 -2.95 -11.46
N ILE A 48 7.06 -2.75 -11.81
CA ILE A 48 6.67 -2.04 -13.05
C ILE A 48 6.66 -0.53 -12.82
N ALA A 49 6.15 -0.09 -11.67
CA ALA A 49 6.16 1.31 -11.27
C ALA A 49 6.07 1.40 -9.75
N ALA A 50 6.58 2.49 -9.19
CA ALA A 50 6.53 2.75 -7.76
C ALA A 50 6.39 4.26 -7.47
N PHE A 51 5.91 4.59 -6.26
CA PHE A 51 6.13 5.93 -5.71
C PHE A 51 7.60 6.11 -5.35
N PRO A 52 8.18 7.31 -5.56
CA PRO A 52 9.59 7.54 -5.28
C PRO A 52 9.89 7.33 -3.79
N THR A 53 10.85 6.47 -3.52
CA THR A 53 11.34 6.21 -2.17
C THR A 53 12.81 6.59 -2.05
N ARG A 54 13.26 6.92 -0.83
CA ARG A 54 14.69 7.19 -0.60
C ARG A 54 15.54 5.93 -0.79
N PHE A 55 14.94 4.75 -0.62
CA PHE A 55 15.63 3.46 -0.68
C PHE A 55 15.88 3.02 -2.13
N GLU A 56 15.02 3.45 -3.07
CA GLU A 56 15.04 3.05 -4.48
C GLU A 56 15.58 4.16 -5.41
N LYS A 57 16.05 5.27 -4.83
CA LYS A 57 16.60 6.37 -5.65
C LYS A 57 17.76 5.89 -6.52
N GLY A 58 17.60 6.05 -7.85
CA GLY A 58 18.58 5.63 -8.86
C GLY A 58 18.62 4.12 -9.09
N CYS A 59 17.60 3.36 -8.66
CA CYS A 59 17.43 1.94 -8.98
C CYS A 59 16.83 1.74 -10.38
N SER A 60 17.33 0.74 -11.08
CA SER A 60 16.71 0.08 -12.25
C SER A 60 16.72 -1.44 -12.02
N ASN A 61 16.04 -2.20 -12.85
CA ASN A 61 15.93 -3.66 -12.71
C ASN A 61 15.48 -4.09 -11.31
N THR A 62 14.56 -3.31 -10.71
CA THR A 62 14.08 -3.56 -9.35
C THR A 62 13.18 -4.79 -9.32
N THR A 63 13.49 -5.71 -8.41
CA THR A 63 12.72 -6.94 -8.20
C THR A 63 12.49 -7.21 -6.73
N ALA A 64 11.38 -7.89 -6.43
CA ALA A 64 11.09 -8.45 -5.12
C ALA A 64 10.89 -9.97 -5.24
N GLU A 65 11.51 -10.72 -4.36
CA GLU A 65 11.33 -12.17 -4.29
C GLU A 65 10.78 -12.54 -2.92
N TYR A 66 9.72 -13.36 -2.91
CA TYR A 66 9.07 -13.81 -1.68
C TYR A 66 9.22 -15.32 -1.54
N GLN A 67 9.64 -15.77 -0.35
CA GLN A 67 9.84 -17.17 -0.02
C GLN A 67 9.16 -17.49 1.30
N LEU A 68 8.36 -18.55 1.34
CA LEU A 68 7.74 -19.00 2.59
C LEU A 68 8.79 -19.60 3.52
N SER A 69 8.79 -19.15 4.76
CA SER A 69 9.64 -19.72 5.80
C SER A 69 8.86 -20.75 6.61
N PRO A 70 9.47 -21.92 6.92
CA PRO A 70 8.87 -22.89 7.84
C PRO A 70 8.53 -22.31 9.23
N LYS A 71 9.07 -21.12 9.55
CA LYS A 71 8.83 -20.41 10.82
C LYS A 71 7.60 -19.49 10.79
N GLY A 72 6.76 -19.55 9.74
CA GLY A 72 5.49 -18.83 9.64
C GLY A 72 5.61 -17.35 9.26
N TYR A 73 6.72 -16.91 8.66
CA TYR A 73 6.87 -15.60 8.04
C TYR A 73 7.30 -15.74 6.58
N VAL A 74 7.18 -14.67 5.80
CA VAL A 74 7.68 -14.62 4.43
C VAL A 74 9.05 -13.94 4.41
N ILE A 75 10.03 -14.57 3.79
CA ILE A 75 11.33 -13.95 3.50
C ILE A 75 11.12 -13.04 2.29
N VAL A 76 11.60 -11.80 2.38
CA VAL A 76 11.53 -10.79 1.31
C VAL A 76 12.94 -10.46 0.88
N ILE A 77 13.22 -10.54 -0.41
CA ILE A 77 14.53 -10.23 -0.98
C ILE A 77 14.30 -9.20 -2.09
N ASN A 78 14.67 -7.94 -1.84
CA ASN A 78 14.60 -6.89 -2.84
C ASN A 78 15.96 -6.71 -3.48
N ARG A 79 15.97 -6.57 -4.82
CA ARG A 79 17.18 -6.35 -5.60
C ARG A 79 16.97 -5.16 -6.53
N CYS A 80 18.00 -4.39 -6.76
CA CYS A 80 18.03 -3.39 -7.83
C CYS A 80 19.45 -3.18 -8.36
N THR A 81 19.56 -2.58 -9.53
CA THR A 81 20.81 -2.11 -10.12
C THR A 81 20.91 -0.61 -9.93
N ARG A 82 22.02 -0.12 -9.36
CA ARG A 82 22.36 1.30 -9.30
C ARG A 82 23.62 1.52 -10.12
N GLU A 83 23.54 2.37 -11.12
CA GLU A 83 24.59 2.53 -12.12
C GLU A 83 24.92 1.15 -12.74
N THR A 84 26.00 0.52 -12.33
CA THR A 84 26.40 -0.83 -12.79
C THR A 84 26.42 -1.86 -11.66
N LYS A 85 26.09 -1.44 -10.42
CA LYS A 85 26.19 -2.31 -9.25
C LYS A 85 24.85 -2.89 -8.84
N ARG A 86 24.73 -4.21 -8.85
CA ARG A 86 23.60 -4.92 -8.28
C ARG A 86 23.63 -4.86 -6.74
N THR A 87 22.54 -4.49 -6.13
CA THR A 87 22.35 -4.43 -4.68
C THR A 87 21.21 -5.34 -4.25
N GLU A 88 21.30 -5.90 -3.06
CA GLU A 88 20.29 -6.76 -2.47
C GLU A 88 20.06 -6.39 -1.01
N ILE A 89 18.81 -6.43 -0.57
CA ILE A 89 18.44 -6.34 0.83
C ILE A 89 17.45 -7.46 1.16
N LYS A 90 17.66 -8.10 2.32
CA LYS A 90 16.83 -9.20 2.79
C LYS A 90 16.08 -8.82 4.06
N GLY A 91 14.79 -9.12 4.09
CA GLY A 91 13.90 -8.83 5.21
C GLY A 91 12.94 -9.97 5.51
N LYS A 92 12.02 -9.70 6.42
CA LYS A 92 10.95 -10.61 6.83
C LYS A 92 9.61 -9.90 6.75
N ALA A 93 8.60 -10.57 6.23
CA ALA A 93 7.22 -10.08 6.27
C ALA A 93 6.40 -10.98 7.20
N PHE A 94 5.70 -10.36 8.13
CA PHE A 94 4.85 -11.00 9.12
C PHE A 94 3.40 -10.76 8.75
N ILE A 95 2.63 -11.83 8.64
CA ILE A 95 1.20 -11.77 8.31
C ILE A 95 0.44 -11.16 9.49
N ILE A 96 -0.46 -10.22 9.19
CA ILE A 96 -1.40 -9.69 10.18
C ILE A 96 -2.55 -10.69 10.30
N PRO A 97 -2.88 -11.20 11.50
CA PRO A 97 -3.98 -12.13 11.69
C PRO A 97 -5.32 -11.60 11.16
N ASN A 98 -6.17 -12.49 10.72
CA ASN A 98 -7.52 -12.18 10.22
C ASN A 98 -7.57 -11.19 9.04
N SER A 99 -6.52 -11.16 8.21
CA SER A 99 -6.42 -10.29 7.03
C SER A 99 -6.51 -11.04 5.70
N GLY A 100 -6.82 -12.32 5.69
CA GLY A 100 -6.77 -13.16 4.49
C GLY A 100 -5.37 -13.18 3.83
N ASN A 101 -4.30 -13.00 4.63
CA ASN A 101 -2.90 -12.84 4.19
C ASN A 101 -2.63 -11.58 3.33
N ALA A 102 -3.64 -10.71 3.14
CA ALA A 102 -3.50 -9.52 2.30
C ALA A 102 -2.78 -8.35 3.00
N ARG A 103 -2.55 -8.43 4.31
CA ARG A 103 -1.89 -7.38 5.10
C ARG A 103 -0.71 -7.96 5.83
N LEU A 104 0.47 -7.40 5.59
CA LEU A 104 1.73 -7.83 6.19
C LEU A 104 2.46 -6.63 6.83
N LYS A 105 3.41 -6.95 7.71
CA LYS A 105 4.41 -6.03 8.25
C LYS A 105 5.77 -6.47 7.78
N VAL A 106 6.44 -5.67 6.93
CA VAL A 106 7.78 -5.97 6.41
C VAL A 106 8.83 -5.31 7.30
N GLN A 107 9.88 -6.06 7.63
CA GLN A 107 11.01 -5.64 8.44
C GLN A 107 12.32 -5.94 7.71
N PHE A 108 13.01 -4.89 7.29
CA PHE A 108 14.38 -4.98 6.80
C PHE A 108 15.40 -4.71 7.91
N PHE A 109 15.09 -3.79 8.83
CA PHE A 109 15.96 -3.42 9.95
C PHE A 109 15.18 -3.46 11.27
N TRP A 110 15.70 -4.18 12.25
CA TRP A 110 15.12 -4.18 13.59
C TRP A 110 15.36 -2.82 14.28
N PRO A 111 14.36 -2.25 15.00
CA PRO A 111 13.01 -2.78 15.29
C PRO A 111 11.92 -2.31 14.31
N PHE A 112 12.24 -1.63 13.21
CA PHE A 112 11.29 -0.95 12.35
C PHE A 112 10.53 -1.90 11.44
N ARG A 113 9.20 -1.70 11.35
CA ARG A 113 8.30 -2.47 10.47
C ARG A 113 7.42 -1.54 9.65
N GLY A 114 7.44 -1.70 8.33
CA GLY A 114 6.56 -1.01 7.38
C GLY A 114 5.28 -1.81 7.11
N ASN A 115 4.20 -1.11 6.74
CA ASN A 115 3.01 -1.76 6.21
C ASN A 115 3.27 -2.24 4.78
N TYR A 116 2.77 -3.42 4.45
CA TYR A 116 2.74 -3.99 3.12
C TYR A 116 1.37 -4.61 2.92
N TRP A 117 0.48 -3.88 2.24
CA TRP A 117 -0.90 -4.26 2.02
C TRP A 117 -1.13 -4.51 0.53
N ILE A 118 -1.79 -5.61 0.19
CA ILE A 118 -2.09 -6.00 -1.19
C ILE A 118 -3.48 -5.48 -1.51
N PHE A 119 -3.56 -4.43 -2.33
CA PHE A 119 -4.80 -3.73 -2.68
C PHE A 119 -5.48 -4.33 -3.88
N GLU A 120 -4.70 -4.83 -4.84
CA GLU A 120 -5.19 -5.55 -6.01
C GLU A 120 -4.24 -6.70 -6.34
N LEU A 121 -4.81 -7.75 -6.91
CA LEU A 121 -4.09 -8.95 -7.30
C LEU A 121 -4.87 -9.59 -8.45
N ALA A 122 -4.18 -9.94 -9.54
CA ALA A 122 -4.77 -10.71 -10.62
C ALA A 122 -5.16 -12.11 -10.14
N ASP A 123 -6.24 -12.67 -10.68
CA ASP A 123 -6.74 -14.01 -10.32
C ASP A 123 -5.69 -15.11 -10.62
N ASP A 124 -4.91 -14.90 -11.68
CA ASP A 124 -3.80 -15.76 -12.10
C ASP A 124 -2.46 -15.43 -11.42
N TYR A 125 -2.42 -14.43 -10.53
CA TYR A 125 -1.22 -13.94 -9.85
C TYR A 125 -0.16 -13.35 -10.80
N SER A 126 -0.54 -12.88 -11.98
CA SER A 126 0.38 -12.28 -12.96
C SER A 126 0.83 -10.88 -12.59
N TRP A 127 0.01 -10.10 -11.87
CA TRP A 127 0.33 -8.77 -11.37
C TRP A 127 -0.32 -8.51 -10.00
N ALA A 128 0.25 -7.55 -9.26
CA ALA A 128 -0.26 -7.11 -7.96
C ALA A 128 -0.01 -5.61 -7.74
N VAL A 129 -0.89 -4.96 -6.95
CA VAL A 129 -0.67 -3.62 -6.45
C VAL A 129 -0.56 -3.66 -4.94
N VAL A 130 0.56 -3.17 -4.43
CA VAL A 130 0.89 -3.21 -3.01
C VAL A 130 1.29 -1.83 -2.50
N GLY A 131 1.15 -1.59 -1.21
CA GLY A 131 1.51 -0.30 -0.65
C GLY A 131 1.15 -0.16 0.82
N SER A 132 1.01 1.09 1.27
CA SER A 132 0.66 1.39 2.65
C SER A 132 -0.79 1.90 2.79
N PRO A 133 -1.44 1.70 3.96
CA PRO A 133 -2.78 2.22 4.23
C PRO A 133 -2.84 3.76 4.30
N LYS A 134 -1.70 4.43 4.45
CA LYS A 134 -1.58 5.89 4.44
C LYS A 134 -1.49 6.48 3.03
N ARG A 135 -1.33 5.63 2.00
CA ARG A 135 -1.15 6.00 0.61
C ARG A 135 0.16 6.75 0.32
N ASP A 136 1.16 6.64 1.21
CA ASP A 136 2.48 7.24 1.07
C ASP A 136 3.49 6.31 0.37
N TYR A 137 3.13 5.05 0.15
CA TYR A 137 3.89 4.05 -0.61
C TYR A 137 2.97 3.27 -1.52
N LEU A 138 3.41 3.03 -2.74
CA LEU A 138 2.71 2.23 -3.75
C LEU A 138 3.72 1.57 -4.68
N TRP A 139 3.49 0.31 -5.01
CA TRP A 139 4.23 -0.46 -6.01
C TRP A 139 3.24 -1.21 -6.90
N ILE A 140 3.47 -1.21 -8.20
CA ILE A 140 2.84 -2.10 -9.18
C ILE A 140 3.87 -3.16 -9.53
N LEU A 141 3.54 -4.41 -9.27
CA LEU A 141 4.41 -5.56 -9.46
C LEU A 141 3.82 -6.46 -10.55
N ALA A 142 4.69 -7.11 -11.34
CA ALA A 142 4.26 -8.13 -12.30
C ALA A 142 5.23 -9.32 -12.33
N ARG A 143 4.79 -10.44 -12.92
CA ARG A 143 5.63 -11.62 -13.15
C ARG A 143 6.55 -11.47 -14.35
N SER A 144 6.29 -10.49 -15.21
CA SER A 144 7.13 -10.09 -16.35
C SER A 144 7.75 -8.72 -16.08
N PRO A 145 8.95 -8.41 -16.61
CA PRO A 145 9.52 -7.06 -16.54
C PRO A 145 8.73 -6.02 -17.32
N GLU A 146 7.82 -6.45 -18.17
CA GLU A 146 6.90 -5.60 -18.93
C GLU A 146 5.46 -5.89 -18.56
N LEU A 147 4.65 -4.83 -18.53
CA LEU A 147 3.20 -4.90 -18.37
C LEU A 147 2.54 -4.19 -19.55
N ASP A 148 1.48 -4.79 -20.09
CA ASP A 148 0.69 -4.18 -21.17
C ASP A 148 0.21 -2.78 -20.76
N GLU A 149 0.30 -1.80 -21.66
CA GLU A 149 0.00 -0.40 -21.36
C GLU A 149 -1.48 -0.16 -21.08
N HIS A 150 -2.38 -0.90 -21.73
CA HIS A 150 -3.81 -0.81 -21.47
C HIS A 150 -4.11 -1.33 -20.06
N LEU A 151 -3.55 -2.48 -19.69
CA LEU A 151 -3.69 -3.05 -18.34
C LEU A 151 -3.07 -2.13 -17.27
N TYR A 152 -1.91 -1.52 -17.56
CA TYR A 152 -1.31 -0.53 -16.65
C TYR A 152 -2.25 0.64 -16.38
N ASN A 153 -2.88 1.19 -17.42
CA ASN A 153 -3.81 2.31 -17.32
C ASN A 153 -5.09 1.92 -16.56
N GLU A 154 -5.61 0.71 -16.77
CA GLU A 154 -6.74 0.20 -15.99
C GLU A 154 -6.40 0.05 -14.50
N ILE A 155 -5.24 -0.53 -14.18
CA ILE A 155 -4.77 -0.68 -12.79
C ILE A 155 -4.65 0.71 -12.13
N THR A 156 -3.97 1.65 -12.77
CA THR A 156 -3.76 3.00 -12.20
C THR A 156 -5.08 3.74 -12.02
N GLY A 157 -6.04 3.59 -12.95
CA GLY A 157 -7.39 4.16 -12.81
C GLY A 157 -8.14 3.62 -11.57
N ARG A 158 -8.09 2.30 -11.33
CA ARG A 158 -8.69 1.70 -10.13
C ARG A 158 -8.00 2.15 -8.84
N ILE A 159 -6.68 2.27 -8.86
CA ILE A 159 -5.90 2.72 -7.69
C ILE A 159 -6.13 4.20 -7.39
N ALA A 160 -6.32 5.05 -8.41
CA ALA A 160 -6.77 6.43 -8.21
C ALA A 160 -8.13 6.48 -7.48
N GLY A 161 -9.07 5.57 -7.85
CA GLY A 161 -10.36 5.41 -7.15
C GLY A 161 -10.22 5.00 -5.68
N LYS A 162 -9.12 4.36 -5.28
CA LYS A 162 -8.78 4.05 -3.87
C LYS A 162 -8.11 5.24 -3.15
N GLY A 163 -7.96 6.39 -3.83
CA GLY A 163 -7.43 7.65 -3.28
C GLY A 163 -5.91 7.76 -3.28
N PHE A 164 -5.19 6.96 -4.07
CA PHE A 164 -3.76 7.16 -4.30
C PHE A 164 -3.53 8.25 -5.35
N ASP A 165 -2.50 9.07 -5.13
CA ASP A 165 -2.05 10.07 -6.11
C ASP A 165 -1.18 9.40 -7.18
N ILE A 166 -1.82 8.92 -8.25
CA ILE A 166 -1.12 8.20 -9.32
C ILE A 166 -0.13 9.08 -10.12
N SER A 167 -0.19 10.41 -9.98
CA SER A 167 0.79 11.31 -10.61
C SER A 167 2.20 11.13 -10.04
N LEU A 168 2.32 10.52 -8.87
CA LEU A 168 3.59 10.19 -8.24
C LEU A 168 4.23 8.90 -8.76
N LEU A 169 3.49 8.06 -9.52
CA LEU A 169 4.03 6.81 -10.05
C LEU A 169 5.16 7.08 -11.05
N GLN A 170 6.28 6.43 -10.82
CA GLN A 170 7.44 6.42 -11.72
C GLN A 170 7.61 5.00 -12.25
N LYS A 171 7.67 4.84 -13.58
CA LYS A 171 7.94 3.54 -14.22
C LYS A 171 9.38 3.11 -13.92
N THR A 172 9.55 1.84 -13.61
CA THR A 172 10.86 1.23 -13.38
C THR A 172 11.39 0.68 -14.69
N TYR A 173 12.63 1.01 -14.99
CA TYR A 173 13.30 0.51 -16.20
C TYR A 173 13.87 -0.88 -15.94
N HIS A 174 13.66 -1.77 -16.92
CA HIS A 174 14.24 -3.12 -16.99
C HIS A 174 14.99 -3.29 -18.32
N ASP A 175 16.21 -3.86 -18.26
CA ASP A 175 17.03 -4.21 -19.45
C ASP A 175 16.51 -5.48 -20.10
#